data_797f5dd7626e1ca8b9083dcaf1079101
#
_entry.id   797f5dd7626e1ca8b9083dcaf1079101
#
_cell.length_a   1.000
_cell.length_b   1.000
_cell.length_c   1.000
_cell.angle_alpha   90.00
_cell.angle_beta   90.00
_cell.angle_gamma   90.00
#
_symmetry.space_group_name_H-M   'P 1'
#
loop_
_entity.id
_entity.type
_entity.pdbx_description
1 polymer ?
#
loop_
_entity_poly.entity_id
_entity_poly.type
_entity_poly.pdbx_seq_one_letter_code
_entity_poly.pdbx_strand_id
1 'polypeptide(L)'
;MEFSASLFLNAIVAGLLLGGFYAAVSVGISISFGMLDVVNIAHPGFIILGAYIAYIVNSTFGVDPIVVALVLSPLFFLLGLALYRVYYLCFEQRGQESLRGLAFFFGILFITEVVLVLVFGVDYRTVQTAYSETTLRWGEVDFPMRLVVPFLVSLAMVGGVQLLLTRTFFGRAVLAVAQDPLALRLMGVDPTRIKTLAFALSIATAGVAGSFLIVIQPVEPSIGREYIGLVFAVCVLGGMGSLPGTLIGAFVLGLAESFTSTFFGPSWAPAVSFGLLLLALAFRPSGLFGR
;
A
#
# COMPACT_ATOMS: atom_id res chain seq x y z
N MET A 1 -23.28 25.44 -6.93
CA MET A 1 -22.47 24.92 -5.81
C MET A 1 -21.92 26.15 -5.09
N GLU A 2 -22.36 26.38 -3.86
CA GLU A 2 -21.70 27.41 -3.03
C GLU A 2 -20.38 26.85 -2.54
N PHE A 3 -19.29 27.42 -2.99
CA PHE A 3 -17.94 27.13 -2.51
C PHE A 3 -17.80 27.73 -1.10
N SER A 4 -18.15 26.98 -0.07
CA SER A 4 -17.91 27.42 1.30
C SER A 4 -16.45 27.14 1.67
N ALA A 5 -15.81 28.08 2.35
CA ALA A 5 -14.43 27.94 2.82
C ALA A 5 -14.27 26.69 3.70
N SER A 6 -15.28 26.35 4.48
CA SER A 6 -15.31 25.13 5.32
C SER A 6 -15.27 23.84 4.51
N LEU A 7 -16.01 23.79 3.39
CA LEU A 7 -15.98 22.61 2.49
C LEU A 7 -14.60 22.39 1.88
N PHE A 8 -13.94 23.49 1.48
CA PHE A 8 -12.59 23.43 0.93
C PHE A 8 -11.55 22.98 1.97
N LEU A 9 -11.62 23.51 3.19
CA LEU A 9 -10.74 23.10 4.28
C LEU A 9 -10.93 21.63 4.67
N ASN A 10 -12.18 21.17 4.74
CA ASN A 10 -12.50 19.78 5.02
C ASN A 10 -12.00 18.85 3.91
N ALA A 11 -12.06 19.23 2.65
CA ALA A 11 -11.48 18.47 1.55
C ALA A 11 -9.95 18.37 1.66
N ILE A 12 -9.26 19.45 2.06
CA ILE A 12 -7.80 19.39 2.32
C ILE A 12 -7.49 18.39 3.45
N VAL A 13 -8.18 18.50 4.58
CA VAL A 13 -7.92 17.63 5.73
C VAL A 13 -8.17 16.18 5.37
N ALA A 14 -9.33 15.87 4.77
CA ALA A 14 -9.65 14.51 4.33
C ALA A 14 -8.62 13.98 3.32
N GLY A 15 -8.18 14.80 2.37
CA GLY A 15 -7.18 14.44 1.38
C GLY A 15 -5.79 14.16 1.98
N LEU A 16 -5.37 14.93 2.97
CA LEU A 16 -4.12 14.69 3.70
C LEU A 16 -4.20 13.39 4.52
N LEU A 17 -5.31 13.16 5.22
CA LEU A 17 -5.51 11.94 6.00
C LEU A 17 -5.54 10.69 5.12
N LEU A 18 -6.24 10.74 3.99
CA LEU A 18 -6.23 9.67 2.98
C LEU A 18 -4.84 9.48 2.36
N GLY A 19 -4.14 10.56 2.07
CA GLY A 19 -2.79 10.51 1.51
C GLY A 19 -1.80 9.78 2.40
N GLY A 20 -1.87 9.96 3.73
CA GLY A 20 -1.05 9.20 4.67
C GLY A 20 -1.37 7.69 4.66
N PHE A 21 -2.64 7.32 4.55
CA PHE A 21 -3.04 5.93 4.37
C PHE A 21 -2.56 5.38 3.01
N TYR A 22 -2.68 6.14 1.92
CA TYR A 22 -2.18 5.73 0.60
C TYR A 22 -0.66 5.53 0.57
N ALA A 23 0.07 6.28 1.38
CA ALA A 23 1.50 6.03 1.56
C ALA A 23 1.76 4.66 2.19
N ALA A 24 0.98 4.27 3.22
CA ALA A 24 1.09 2.95 3.84
C ALA A 24 0.76 1.82 2.85
N VAL A 25 -0.30 1.98 2.07
CA VAL A 25 -0.72 1.01 1.03
C VAL A 25 0.36 0.84 -0.05
N SER A 26 1.09 1.91 -0.39
CA SER A 26 2.02 1.94 -1.52
C SER A 26 3.48 1.70 -1.14
N VAL A 27 3.85 1.82 0.15
CA VAL A 27 5.25 1.65 0.58
C VAL A 27 5.81 0.27 0.23
N GLY A 28 4.99 -0.78 0.36
CA GLY A 28 5.40 -2.14 0.02
C GLY A 28 5.68 -2.30 -1.48
N ILE A 29 4.85 -1.72 -2.34
CA ILE A 29 5.10 -1.79 -3.78
C ILE A 29 6.31 -0.95 -4.20
N SER A 30 6.58 0.17 -3.50
CA SER A 30 7.80 0.95 -3.71
C SER A 30 9.07 0.13 -3.40
N ILE A 31 9.01 -0.80 -2.44
CA ILE A 31 10.09 -1.74 -2.15
C ILE A 31 10.16 -2.82 -3.23
N SER A 32 9.06 -3.56 -3.47
CA SER A 32 9.07 -4.72 -4.37
C SER A 32 9.32 -4.32 -5.82
N PHE A 33 8.66 -3.32 -6.33
CA PHE A 33 8.80 -2.86 -7.71
C PHE A 33 9.94 -1.84 -7.84
N GLY A 34 9.98 -0.83 -6.98
CA GLY A 34 10.93 0.27 -7.11
C GLY A 34 12.38 -0.08 -6.73
N MET A 35 12.60 -1.04 -5.82
CA MET A 35 13.94 -1.40 -5.36
C MET A 35 14.37 -2.81 -5.80
N LEU A 36 13.44 -3.77 -5.92
CA LEU A 36 13.79 -5.14 -6.27
C LEU A 36 13.53 -5.49 -7.74
N ASP A 37 12.87 -4.58 -8.47
CA ASP A 37 12.42 -4.79 -9.86
C ASP A 37 11.46 -5.99 -10.01
N VAL A 38 10.69 -6.28 -8.95
CA VAL A 38 9.68 -7.34 -8.91
C VAL A 38 8.30 -6.73 -9.00
N VAL A 39 7.66 -6.87 -10.16
CA VAL A 39 6.31 -6.34 -10.42
C VAL A 39 5.26 -7.21 -9.71
N ASN A 40 4.97 -6.88 -8.46
CA ASN A 40 4.00 -7.61 -7.64
C ASN A 40 2.58 -7.04 -7.79
N ILE A 41 1.85 -7.48 -8.80
CA ILE A 41 0.43 -7.08 -8.99
C ILE A 41 -0.48 -7.68 -7.90
N ALA A 42 -0.05 -8.74 -7.20
CA ALA A 42 -0.82 -9.32 -6.10
C ALA A 42 -0.80 -8.47 -4.82
N HIS A 43 0.02 -7.42 -4.75
CA HIS A 43 0.15 -6.58 -3.56
C HIS A 43 -1.21 -6.07 -3.02
N PRO A 44 -2.12 -5.50 -3.84
CA PRO A 44 -3.45 -5.14 -3.37
C PRO A 44 -4.28 -6.32 -2.85
N GLY A 45 -4.12 -7.51 -3.41
CA GLY A 45 -4.77 -8.72 -2.90
C GLY A 45 -4.38 -9.03 -1.46
N PHE A 46 -3.10 -8.81 -1.10
CA PHE A 46 -2.63 -8.98 0.28
C PHE A 46 -3.17 -7.90 1.21
N ILE A 47 -3.40 -6.68 0.72
CA ILE A 47 -4.08 -5.62 1.48
C ILE A 47 -5.50 -6.08 1.83
N ILE A 48 -6.26 -6.56 0.85
CA ILE A 48 -7.62 -7.03 1.07
C ILE A 48 -7.64 -8.26 1.99
N LEU A 49 -6.72 -9.20 1.80
CA LEU A 49 -6.57 -10.34 2.69
C LEU A 49 -6.31 -9.89 4.15
N GLY A 50 -5.45 -8.90 4.36
CA GLY A 50 -5.19 -8.29 5.66
C GLY A 50 -6.45 -7.65 6.27
N ALA A 51 -7.25 -6.94 5.45
CA ALA A 51 -8.51 -6.36 5.86
C ALA A 51 -9.51 -7.41 6.33
N TYR A 52 -9.67 -8.52 5.59
CA TYR A 52 -10.56 -9.61 5.97
C TYR A 52 -10.10 -10.36 7.22
N ILE A 53 -8.79 -10.59 7.40
CA ILE A 53 -8.29 -11.19 8.65
C ILE A 53 -8.56 -10.25 9.83
N ALA A 54 -8.33 -8.94 9.66
CA ALA A 54 -8.65 -7.96 10.70
C ALA A 54 -10.15 -7.93 11.02
N TYR A 55 -11.01 -8.06 10.00
CA TYR A 55 -12.46 -8.20 10.18
C TYR A 55 -12.81 -9.45 11.02
N ILE A 56 -12.24 -10.63 10.69
CA ILE A 56 -12.52 -11.87 11.43
C ILE A 56 -12.09 -11.72 12.90
N VAL A 57 -10.89 -11.22 13.14
CA VAL A 57 -10.36 -11.08 14.51
C VAL A 57 -11.18 -10.09 15.30
N ASN A 58 -11.57 -8.97 14.69
CA ASN A 58 -12.43 -7.98 15.34
C ASN A 58 -13.84 -8.55 15.63
N SER A 59 -14.48 -9.19 14.66
CA SER A 59 -15.84 -9.72 14.82
C SER A 59 -15.91 -10.89 15.81
N THR A 60 -14.84 -11.67 15.96
CA THR A 60 -14.79 -12.86 16.84
C THR A 60 -14.32 -12.51 18.25
N PHE A 61 -13.29 -11.67 18.36
CA PHE A 61 -12.59 -11.40 19.62
C PHE A 61 -12.75 -9.95 20.10
N GLY A 62 -13.38 -9.06 19.33
CA GLY A 62 -13.50 -7.65 19.67
C GLY A 62 -12.19 -6.86 19.65
N VAL A 63 -11.12 -7.41 19.07
CA VAL A 63 -9.79 -6.77 19.03
C VAL A 63 -9.79 -5.67 17.98
N ASP A 64 -9.23 -4.50 18.32
CA ASP A 64 -9.10 -3.38 17.39
C ASP A 64 -8.21 -3.75 16.20
N PRO A 65 -8.61 -3.41 14.95
CA PRO A 65 -7.83 -3.69 13.75
C PRO A 65 -6.39 -3.17 13.77
N ILE A 66 -6.12 -2.05 14.45
CA ILE A 66 -4.77 -1.53 14.59
C ILE A 66 -3.90 -2.45 15.44
N VAL A 67 -4.47 -3.03 16.50
CA VAL A 67 -3.76 -4.02 17.32
C VAL A 67 -3.54 -5.31 16.51
N VAL A 68 -4.53 -5.73 15.72
CA VAL A 68 -4.41 -6.88 14.81
C VAL A 68 -3.27 -6.69 13.82
N ALA A 69 -2.99 -5.46 13.37
CA ALA A 69 -1.88 -5.14 12.47
C ALA A 69 -0.52 -5.63 13.01
N LEU A 70 -0.31 -5.59 14.34
CA LEU A 70 0.93 -6.08 14.97
C LEU A 70 1.10 -7.60 14.80
N VAL A 71 0.00 -8.36 14.83
CA VAL A 71 0.00 -9.81 14.61
C VAL A 71 0.09 -10.14 13.12
N LEU A 72 -0.55 -9.34 12.28
CA LEU A 72 -0.51 -9.51 10.83
C LEU A 72 0.88 -9.28 10.26
N SER A 73 1.63 -8.33 10.81
CA SER A 73 2.98 -8.01 10.31
C SER A 73 3.90 -9.23 10.22
N PRO A 74 4.16 -10.02 11.28
CA PRO A 74 4.99 -11.22 11.18
C PRO A 74 4.36 -12.33 10.35
N LEU A 75 3.03 -12.49 10.38
CA LEU A 75 2.34 -13.49 9.57
C LEU A 75 2.52 -13.22 8.08
N PHE A 76 2.28 -11.99 7.64
CA PHE A 76 2.46 -11.60 6.24
C PHE A 76 3.93 -11.54 5.83
N PHE A 77 4.83 -11.27 6.77
CA PHE A 77 6.26 -11.40 6.52
C PHE A 77 6.65 -12.85 6.18
N LEU A 78 6.18 -13.83 6.95
CA LEU A 78 6.40 -15.25 6.67
C LEU A 78 5.77 -15.67 5.32
N LEU A 79 4.57 -15.20 5.03
CA LEU A 79 3.92 -15.41 3.74
C LEU A 79 4.78 -14.84 2.60
N GLY A 80 5.31 -13.64 2.77
CA GLY A 80 6.20 -13.00 1.80
C GLY A 80 7.49 -13.78 1.56
N LEU A 81 8.10 -14.35 2.61
CA LEU A 81 9.26 -15.26 2.48
C LEU A 81 8.93 -16.48 1.62
N ALA A 82 7.80 -17.13 1.89
CA ALA A 82 7.37 -18.30 1.13
C ALA A 82 7.09 -17.96 -0.33
N LEU A 83 6.38 -16.87 -0.58
CA LEU A 83 6.04 -16.41 -1.94
C LEU A 83 7.27 -16.06 -2.77
N TYR A 84 8.21 -15.29 -2.18
CA TYR A 84 9.42 -14.95 -2.91
C TYR A 84 10.28 -16.18 -3.19
N ARG A 85 10.33 -17.15 -2.27
CA ARG A 85 11.05 -18.39 -2.51
C ARG A 85 10.49 -19.17 -3.70
N VAL A 86 9.16 -19.26 -3.80
CA VAL A 86 8.50 -19.89 -4.97
C VAL A 86 8.82 -19.11 -6.24
N TYR A 87 8.65 -17.77 -6.20
CA TYR A 87 8.95 -16.89 -7.33
C TYR A 87 10.39 -17.04 -7.82
N TYR A 88 11.36 -17.02 -6.89
CA TYR A 88 12.78 -17.18 -7.20
C TYR A 88 13.09 -18.50 -7.87
N LEU A 89 12.64 -19.63 -7.30
CA LEU A 89 12.91 -20.98 -7.82
C LEU A 89 12.23 -21.23 -9.18
N CYS A 90 11.06 -20.69 -9.39
CA CYS A 90 10.28 -20.95 -10.61
C CYS A 90 10.66 -20.02 -11.77
N PHE A 91 11.03 -18.77 -11.48
CA PHE A 91 11.15 -17.73 -12.50
C PHE A 91 12.50 -17.01 -12.48
N GLU A 92 12.91 -16.39 -11.38
CA GLU A 92 14.09 -15.54 -11.31
C GLU A 92 15.37 -16.33 -11.58
N GLN A 93 15.54 -17.47 -10.93
CA GLN A 93 16.72 -18.33 -11.14
C GLN A 93 16.86 -18.82 -12.58
N ARG A 94 15.78 -18.86 -13.34
CA ARG A 94 15.74 -19.30 -14.74
C ARG A 94 15.82 -18.16 -15.76
N GLY A 95 15.99 -16.92 -15.32
CA GLY A 95 16.01 -15.74 -16.18
C GLY A 95 14.68 -15.49 -16.91
N GLN A 96 13.56 -15.86 -16.31
CA GLN A 96 12.20 -15.76 -16.90
C GLN A 96 11.29 -14.85 -16.09
N GLU A 97 11.87 -13.82 -15.50
CA GLU A 97 11.27 -13.00 -14.45
C GLU A 97 10.13 -12.10 -14.94
N SER A 98 10.25 -11.51 -16.15
CA SER A 98 9.40 -10.40 -16.56
C SER A 98 7.92 -10.81 -16.77
N LEU A 99 7.60 -11.45 -17.88
CA LEU A 99 6.19 -11.74 -18.23
C LEU A 99 5.61 -12.89 -17.40
N ARG A 100 6.42 -13.92 -17.12
CA ARG A 100 5.95 -15.07 -16.33
C ARG A 100 5.79 -14.74 -14.86
N GLY A 101 6.66 -13.89 -14.31
CA GLY A 101 6.51 -13.36 -12.96
C GLY A 101 5.26 -12.53 -12.78
N LEU A 102 4.97 -11.68 -13.79
CA LEU A 102 3.73 -10.89 -13.82
C LEU A 102 2.50 -11.80 -13.81
N ALA A 103 2.48 -12.84 -14.67
CA ALA A 103 1.38 -13.80 -14.72
C ALA A 103 1.20 -14.58 -13.41
N PHE A 104 2.31 -14.92 -12.73
CA PHE A 104 2.29 -15.57 -11.43
C PHE A 104 1.61 -14.71 -10.37
N PHE A 105 2.01 -13.44 -10.23
CA PHE A 105 1.40 -12.53 -9.27
C PHE A 105 -0.05 -12.18 -9.64
N PHE A 106 -0.38 -12.09 -10.92
CA PHE A 106 -1.78 -11.95 -11.34
C PHE A 106 -2.62 -13.15 -10.92
N GLY A 107 -2.09 -14.36 -11.09
CA GLY A 107 -2.75 -15.59 -10.63
C GLY A 107 -2.98 -15.60 -9.11
N ILE A 108 -2.00 -15.16 -8.32
CA ILE A 108 -2.14 -15.04 -6.86
C ILE A 108 -3.22 -14.04 -6.49
N LEU A 109 -3.26 -12.87 -7.14
CA LEU A 109 -4.31 -11.86 -6.91
C LEU A 109 -5.69 -12.48 -7.14
N PHE A 110 -5.86 -13.16 -8.28
CA PHE A 110 -7.13 -13.77 -8.65
C PHE A 110 -7.54 -14.91 -7.69
N ILE A 111 -6.59 -15.78 -7.30
CA ILE A 111 -6.83 -16.83 -6.32
C ILE A 111 -7.27 -16.22 -4.98
N THR A 112 -6.59 -15.17 -4.52
CA THR A 112 -6.93 -14.49 -3.26
C THR A 112 -8.35 -13.92 -3.33
N GLU A 113 -8.71 -13.24 -4.42
CA GLU A 113 -10.05 -12.70 -4.62
C GLU A 113 -11.11 -13.81 -4.62
N VAL A 114 -10.91 -14.87 -5.41
CA VAL A 114 -11.86 -15.99 -5.50
C VAL A 114 -12.03 -16.69 -4.15
N VAL A 115 -10.95 -16.93 -3.43
CA VAL A 115 -11.02 -17.54 -2.08
C VAL A 115 -11.83 -16.66 -1.13
N LEU A 116 -11.62 -15.34 -1.15
CA LEU A 116 -12.39 -14.41 -0.31
C LEU A 116 -13.87 -14.39 -0.70
N VAL A 117 -14.19 -14.43 -2.00
CA VAL A 117 -15.58 -14.52 -2.47
C VAL A 117 -16.24 -15.82 -2.02
N LEU A 118 -15.55 -16.95 -2.11
CA LEU A 118 -16.09 -18.25 -1.69
C LEU A 118 -16.33 -18.33 -0.19
N VAL A 119 -15.50 -17.68 0.62
CA VAL A 119 -15.59 -17.72 2.09
C VAL A 119 -16.55 -16.68 2.64
N PHE A 120 -16.55 -15.45 2.09
CA PHE A 120 -17.27 -14.29 2.66
C PHE A 120 -18.43 -13.78 1.80
N GLY A 121 -18.56 -14.27 0.55
CA GLY A 121 -19.50 -13.71 -0.43
C GLY A 121 -18.98 -12.42 -1.05
N VAL A 122 -19.90 -11.71 -1.71
CA VAL A 122 -19.63 -10.42 -2.39
C VAL A 122 -20.09 -9.20 -1.59
N ASP A 123 -20.57 -9.41 -0.36
CA ASP A 123 -21.09 -8.36 0.48
C ASP A 123 -19.98 -7.49 1.07
N TYR A 124 -20.30 -6.21 1.24
CA TYR A 124 -19.42 -5.27 1.92
C TYR A 124 -19.27 -5.64 3.40
N ARG A 125 -18.06 -5.60 3.90
CA ARG A 125 -17.70 -5.81 5.30
C ARG A 125 -17.13 -4.52 5.87
N THR A 126 -17.50 -4.19 7.09
CA THR A 126 -17.00 -3.04 7.83
C THR A 126 -16.68 -3.45 9.25
N VAL A 127 -15.80 -2.72 9.90
CA VAL A 127 -15.50 -2.84 11.32
C VAL A 127 -15.88 -1.53 12.02
N GLN A 128 -16.67 -1.64 13.09
CA GLN A 128 -16.96 -0.52 13.97
C GLN A 128 -16.00 -0.56 15.15
N THR A 129 -15.23 0.51 15.32
CA THR A 129 -14.33 0.70 16.46
C THR A 129 -14.87 1.82 17.34
N ALA A 130 -14.40 1.90 18.59
CA ALA A 130 -14.84 2.92 19.53
C ALA A 130 -14.64 4.37 19.04
N TYR A 131 -13.71 4.56 18.10
CA TYR A 131 -13.37 5.88 17.54
C TYR A 131 -13.92 6.11 16.12
N SER A 132 -14.44 5.09 15.43
CA SER A 132 -14.84 5.21 14.02
C SER A 132 -16.00 6.19 13.79
N GLU A 133 -16.88 6.35 14.78
CA GLU A 133 -18.03 7.27 14.71
C GLU A 133 -17.74 8.65 15.31
N THR A 134 -16.56 8.83 15.91
CA THR A 134 -16.20 10.10 16.54
C THR A 134 -15.56 11.05 15.54
N THR A 135 -15.94 12.33 15.59
CA THR A 135 -15.34 13.39 14.79
C THR A 135 -14.91 14.51 15.73
N LEU A 136 -13.63 14.86 15.72
CA LEU A 136 -13.13 16.04 16.42
C LEU A 136 -13.38 17.26 15.55
N ARG A 137 -14.05 18.26 16.12
CA ARG A 137 -14.29 19.55 15.45
C ARG A 137 -13.40 20.62 16.00
N TRP A 138 -12.68 21.29 15.10
CA TRP A 138 -11.89 22.48 15.44
C TRP A 138 -12.33 23.64 14.57
N GLY A 139 -13.22 24.47 15.10
CA GLY A 139 -13.87 25.54 14.34
C GLY A 139 -14.77 24.99 13.23
N GLU A 140 -14.47 25.31 11.99
CA GLU A 140 -15.20 24.80 10.81
C GLU A 140 -14.59 23.56 10.20
N VAL A 141 -13.54 22.99 10.81
CA VAL A 141 -12.82 21.82 10.29
C VAL A 141 -13.16 20.58 11.08
N ASP A 142 -13.55 19.53 10.37
CA ASP A 142 -13.89 18.23 10.91
C ASP A 142 -12.72 17.24 10.72
N PHE A 143 -12.33 16.55 11.82
CA PHE A 143 -11.32 15.50 11.83
C PHE A 143 -11.99 14.16 12.17
N PRO A 144 -12.44 13.38 11.18
CA PRO A 144 -13.04 12.08 11.43
C PRO A 144 -12.00 11.11 11.95
N MET A 145 -12.19 10.59 13.17
CA MET A 145 -11.19 9.74 13.83
C MET A 145 -10.94 8.43 13.09
N ARG A 146 -11.91 7.95 12.30
CA ARG A 146 -11.74 6.80 11.40
C ARG A 146 -10.65 7.01 10.34
N LEU A 147 -10.29 8.28 10.02
CA LEU A 147 -9.19 8.63 9.12
C LEU A 147 -7.92 9.04 9.90
N VAL A 148 -8.09 9.76 11.02
CA VAL A 148 -6.97 10.29 11.81
C VAL A 148 -6.14 9.17 12.42
N VAL A 149 -6.79 8.16 13.02
CA VAL A 149 -6.08 7.09 13.70
C VAL A 149 -5.29 6.22 12.70
N PRO A 150 -5.88 5.70 11.60
CA PRO A 150 -5.11 5.02 10.56
C PRO A 150 -4.02 5.90 9.93
N PHE A 151 -4.25 7.20 9.75
CA PHE A 151 -3.26 8.14 9.25
C PHE A 151 -1.99 8.18 10.13
N LEU A 152 -2.15 8.36 11.43
CA LEU A 152 -1.03 8.44 12.36
C LEU A 152 -0.22 7.12 12.40
N VAL A 153 -0.92 5.98 12.42
CA VAL A 153 -0.27 4.67 12.41
C VAL A 153 0.39 4.39 11.06
N SER A 154 -0.22 4.83 9.96
CA SER A 154 0.37 4.75 8.61
C SER A 154 1.66 5.55 8.52
N LEU A 155 1.69 6.79 9.03
CA LEU A 155 2.91 7.59 9.07
C LEU A 155 4.00 6.96 9.94
N ALA A 156 3.61 6.39 11.09
CA ALA A 156 4.55 5.66 11.96
C ALA A 156 5.13 4.44 11.24
N MET A 157 4.30 3.67 10.51
CA MET A 157 4.75 2.53 9.71
C MET A 157 5.70 2.95 8.58
N VAL A 158 5.32 3.95 7.78
CA VAL A 158 6.14 4.45 6.67
C VAL A 158 7.46 5.04 7.21
N GLY A 159 7.40 5.80 8.30
CA GLY A 159 8.58 6.34 8.98
C GLY A 159 9.50 5.24 9.52
N GLY A 160 8.93 4.20 10.12
CA GLY A 160 9.66 3.03 10.60
C GLY A 160 10.36 2.28 9.46
N VAL A 161 9.67 2.02 8.35
CA VAL A 161 10.27 1.42 7.14
C VAL A 161 11.37 2.31 6.56
N GLN A 162 11.15 3.62 6.50
CA GLN A 162 12.16 4.59 6.04
C GLN A 162 13.41 4.57 6.92
N LEU A 163 13.25 4.57 8.25
CA LEU A 163 14.35 4.47 9.20
C LEU A 163 15.08 3.14 9.04
N LEU A 164 14.36 2.03 8.90
CA LEU A 164 14.94 0.70 8.68
C LEU A 164 15.78 0.68 7.40
N LEU A 165 15.27 1.21 6.29
CA LEU A 165 15.98 1.20 5.01
C LEU A 165 17.18 2.17 4.99
N THR A 166 17.13 3.30 5.68
CA THR A 166 18.20 4.30 5.63
C THR A 166 19.27 4.12 6.74
N ARG A 167 18.88 3.62 7.90
CA ARG A 167 19.77 3.57 9.08
C ARG A 167 20.33 2.19 9.38
N THR A 168 19.78 1.09 8.81
CA THR A 168 20.28 -0.25 9.10
C THR A 168 21.20 -0.79 8.01
N PHE A 169 22.00 -1.80 8.35
CA PHE A 169 22.81 -2.53 7.37
C PHE A 169 21.94 -3.23 6.32
N PHE A 170 20.83 -3.84 6.76
CA PHE A 170 19.86 -4.48 5.88
C PHE A 170 19.30 -3.51 4.83
N GLY A 171 18.88 -2.32 5.25
CA GLY A 171 18.34 -1.31 4.32
C GLY A 171 19.38 -0.85 3.28
N ARG A 172 20.62 -0.63 3.71
CA ARG A 172 21.72 -0.32 2.76
C ARG A 172 21.98 -1.45 1.80
N ALA A 173 21.89 -2.71 2.24
CA ALA A 173 22.02 -3.87 1.37
C ALA A 173 20.85 -3.97 0.35
N VAL A 174 19.61 -3.61 0.74
CA VAL A 174 18.46 -3.53 -0.19
C VAL A 174 18.71 -2.48 -1.27
N LEU A 175 19.20 -1.29 -0.90
CA LEU A 175 19.53 -0.25 -1.89
C LEU A 175 20.70 -0.66 -2.78
N ALA A 176 21.70 -1.38 -2.26
CA ALA A 176 22.83 -1.88 -3.03
C ALA A 176 22.41 -2.99 -4.03
N VAL A 177 21.51 -3.90 -3.62
CA VAL A 177 20.94 -4.93 -4.53
C VAL A 177 20.23 -4.30 -5.71
N ALA A 178 19.53 -3.18 -5.47
CA ALA A 178 18.84 -2.45 -6.53
C ALA A 178 19.79 -1.83 -7.56
N GLN A 179 21.02 -1.53 -7.16
CA GLN A 179 22.02 -0.89 -8.03
C GLN A 179 22.91 -1.93 -8.75
N ASP A 180 23.51 -2.82 -7.99
CA ASP A 180 24.43 -3.84 -8.54
C ASP A 180 24.44 -5.11 -7.66
N PRO A 181 23.64 -6.14 -8.02
CA PRO A 181 23.65 -7.41 -7.32
C PRO A 181 24.99 -8.15 -7.37
N LEU A 182 25.78 -7.94 -8.45
CA LEU A 182 27.07 -8.59 -8.59
C LEU A 182 28.12 -8.00 -7.64
N ALA A 183 28.20 -6.68 -7.58
CA ALA A 183 29.07 -5.99 -6.63
C ALA A 183 28.76 -6.42 -5.17
N LEU A 184 27.48 -6.57 -4.83
CA LEU A 184 27.07 -7.02 -3.50
C LEU A 184 27.56 -8.45 -3.19
N ARG A 185 27.53 -9.37 -4.17
CA ARG A 185 28.11 -10.73 -4.03
C ARG A 185 29.60 -10.69 -3.79
N LEU A 186 30.34 -9.84 -4.50
CA LEU A 186 31.79 -9.69 -4.32
C LEU A 186 32.16 -9.18 -2.92
N MET A 187 31.24 -8.45 -2.28
CA MET A 187 31.37 -8.02 -0.89
C MET A 187 30.94 -9.08 0.14
N GLY A 188 30.61 -10.30 -0.30
CA GLY A 188 30.25 -11.43 0.57
C GLY A 188 28.79 -11.44 1.05
N VAL A 189 27.92 -10.59 0.49
CA VAL A 189 26.49 -10.55 0.82
C VAL A 189 25.69 -11.28 -0.26
N ASP A 190 24.79 -12.17 0.15
CA ASP A 190 23.90 -12.90 -0.77
C ASP A 190 22.71 -12.03 -1.21
N PRO A 191 22.66 -11.59 -2.49
CA PRO A 191 21.58 -10.75 -3.00
C PRO A 191 20.20 -11.42 -2.90
N THR A 192 20.16 -12.75 -3.07
CA THR A 192 18.89 -13.50 -3.01
C THR A 192 18.26 -13.43 -1.63
N ARG A 193 19.07 -13.53 -0.56
CA ARG A 193 18.59 -13.39 0.81
C ARG A 193 18.06 -11.98 1.07
N ILE A 194 18.78 -10.96 0.60
CA ILE A 194 18.35 -9.56 0.75
C ILE A 194 17.03 -9.31 0.02
N LYS A 195 16.91 -9.74 -1.22
CA LYS A 195 15.68 -9.63 -2.00
C LYS A 195 14.51 -10.37 -1.31
N THR A 196 14.76 -11.58 -0.82
CA THR A 196 13.74 -12.38 -0.09
C THR A 196 13.20 -11.63 1.12
N LEU A 197 14.09 -11.08 1.95
CA LEU A 197 13.69 -10.34 3.16
C LEU A 197 13.00 -9.01 2.82
N ALA A 198 13.46 -8.31 1.80
CA ALA A 198 12.85 -7.05 1.37
C ALA A 198 11.47 -7.26 0.74
N PHE A 199 11.29 -8.32 -0.05
CA PHE A 199 9.98 -8.71 -0.57
C PHE A 199 9.03 -9.12 0.57
N ALA A 200 9.52 -9.88 1.55
CA ALA A 200 8.74 -10.24 2.73
C ALA A 200 8.28 -9.00 3.52
N LEU A 201 9.16 -8.01 3.67
CA LEU A 201 8.81 -6.73 4.29
C LEU A 201 7.70 -6.00 3.49
N SER A 202 7.79 -6.02 2.15
CA SER A 202 6.75 -5.47 1.27
C SER A 202 5.38 -6.12 1.53
N ILE A 203 5.32 -7.44 1.63
CA ILE A 203 4.06 -8.16 1.91
C ILE A 203 3.58 -7.89 3.35
N ALA A 204 4.48 -7.78 4.32
CA ALA A 204 4.13 -7.43 5.69
C ALA A 204 3.43 -6.07 5.78
N THR A 205 3.95 -5.05 5.08
CA THR A 205 3.32 -3.72 5.03
C THR A 205 1.94 -3.75 4.37
N ALA A 206 1.73 -4.62 3.35
CA ALA A 206 0.42 -4.81 2.74
C ALA A 206 -0.62 -5.33 3.72
N GLY A 207 -0.29 -6.37 4.49
CA GLY A 207 -1.20 -6.92 5.51
C GLY A 207 -1.55 -5.90 6.60
N VAL A 208 -0.57 -5.13 7.04
CA VAL A 208 -0.78 -4.03 8.01
C VAL A 208 -1.68 -2.94 7.43
N ALA A 209 -1.42 -2.49 6.20
CA ALA A 209 -2.26 -1.48 5.54
C ALA A 209 -3.70 -1.97 5.34
N GLY A 210 -3.89 -3.27 5.12
CA GLY A 210 -5.21 -3.90 5.02
C GLY A 210 -6.03 -3.76 6.30
N SER A 211 -5.41 -3.92 7.47
CA SER A 211 -6.10 -3.73 8.74
C SER A 211 -6.55 -2.28 8.98
N PHE A 212 -5.88 -1.30 8.35
CA PHE A 212 -6.33 0.10 8.39
C PHE A 212 -7.47 0.36 7.41
N LEU A 213 -7.42 -0.29 6.24
CA LEU A 213 -8.42 -0.13 5.19
C LEU A 213 -9.84 -0.42 5.68
N ILE A 214 -10.03 -1.52 6.42
CA ILE A 214 -11.36 -1.94 6.91
C ILE A 214 -11.98 -0.97 7.93
N VAL A 215 -11.15 -0.13 8.56
CA VAL A 215 -11.60 0.95 9.46
C VAL A 215 -12.02 2.19 8.66
N ILE A 216 -11.31 2.48 7.56
CA ILE A 216 -11.51 3.68 6.75
C ILE A 216 -12.78 3.55 5.90
N GLN A 217 -12.98 2.39 5.26
CA GLN A 217 -14.09 2.17 4.33
C GLN A 217 -14.56 0.72 4.31
N PRO A 218 -15.81 0.50 3.85
CA PRO A 218 -16.30 -0.85 3.57
C PRO A 218 -15.42 -1.57 2.54
N VAL A 219 -15.17 -2.86 2.77
CA VAL A 219 -14.31 -3.68 1.91
C VAL A 219 -15.12 -4.84 1.35
N GLU A 220 -14.99 -5.08 0.05
CA GLU A 220 -15.44 -6.27 -0.64
C GLU A 220 -14.25 -7.00 -1.29
N PRO A 221 -14.34 -8.30 -1.64
CA PRO A 221 -13.20 -9.05 -2.17
C PRO A 221 -12.62 -8.49 -3.48
N SER A 222 -13.45 -7.87 -4.33
CA SER A 222 -13.07 -7.36 -5.66
C SER A 222 -12.35 -6.01 -5.63
N ILE A 223 -12.45 -5.26 -4.53
CA ILE A 223 -11.90 -3.89 -4.41
C ILE A 223 -10.37 -3.85 -4.59
N GLY A 224 -9.69 -4.99 -4.40
CA GLY A 224 -8.24 -5.11 -4.62
C GLY A 224 -7.81 -4.70 -6.03
N ARG A 225 -8.66 -4.91 -7.04
CA ARG A 225 -8.36 -4.51 -8.43
C ARG A 225 -8.32 -2.99 -8.62
N GLU A 226 -9.14 -2.25 -7.89
CA GLU A 226 -9.14 -0.78 -7.93
C GLU A 226 -7.85 -0.21 -7.34
N TYR A 227 -7.34 -0.88 -6.30
CA TYR A 227 -6.09 -0.48 -5.64
C TYR A 227 -4.85 -0.70 -6.51
N ILE A 228 -4.90 -1.53 -7.57
CA ILE A 228 -3.76 -1.68 -8.50
C ILE A 228 -3.38 -0.32 -9.08
N GLY A 229 -4.35 0.38 -9.68
CA GLY A 229 -4.11 1.70 -10.28
C GLY A 229 -3.60 2.73 -9.27
N LEU A 230 -4.21 2.75 -8.08
CA LEU A 230 -3.85 3.67 -7.00
C LEU A 230 -2.39 3.47 -6.55
N VAL A 231 -2.00 2.23 -6.20
CA VAL A 231 -0.64 1.98 -5.67
C VAL A 231 0.44 2.23 -6.72
N PHE A 232 0.17 1.89 -7.99
CA PHE A 232 1.09 2.20 -9.08
C PHE A 232 1.16 3.70 -9.35
N ALA A 233 0.02 4.42 -9.33
CA ALA A 233 -0.01 5.87 -9.49
C ALA A 233 0.84 6.58 -8.41
N VAL A 234 0.69 6.18 -7.15
CA VAL A 234 1.49 6.73 -6.05
C VAL A 234 2.99 6.46 -6.25
N CYS A 235 3.37 5.23 -6.61
CA CYS A 235 4.77 4.87 -6.80
C CYS A 235 5.41 5.57 -7.99
N VAL A 236 4.70 5.66 -9.11
CA VAL A 236 5.21 6.33 -10.32
C VAL A 236 5.27 7.85 -10.11
N LEU A 237 4.21 8.46 -9.54
CA LEU A 237 4.21 9.88 -9.19
C LEU A 237 5.36 10.23 -8.24
N GLY A 238 5.55 9.43 -7.20
CA GLY A 238 6.60 9.64 -6.22
C GLY A 238 8.01 9.46 -6.79
N GLY A 239 8.15 8.61 -7.78
CA GLY A 239 9.41 8.11 -8.32
C GLY A 239 9.75 6.74 -7.73
N MET A 240 9.87 5.76 -8.62
CA MET A 240 10.09 4.37 -8.28
C MET A 240 11.34 4.18 -7.40
N GLY A 241 11.18 3.46 -6.28
CA GLY A 241 12.27 3.19 -5.34
C GLY A 241 12.60 4.32 -4.36
N SER A 242 11.86 5.43 -4.40
CA SER A 242 12.00 6.55 -3.45
C SER A 242 10.87 6.55 -2.44
N LEU A 243 11.13 6.13 -1.19
CA LEU A 243 10.09 6.17 -0.14
C LEU A 243 9.61 7.59 0.19
N PRO A 244 10.49 8.62 0.31
CA PRO A 244 10.03 10.00 0.46
C PRO A 244 9.18 10.45 -0.74
N GLY A 245 9.55 10.01 -1.94
CA GLY A 245 8.75 10.26 -3.14
C GLY A 245 7.38 9.59 -3.06
N THR A 246 7.31 8.32 -2.66
CA THR A 246 6.05 7.60 -2.45
C THR A 246 5.13 8.33 -1.46
N LEU A 247 5.67 8.87 -0.36
CA LEU A 247 4.91 9.64 0.60
C LEU A 247 4.32 10.91 -0.02
N ILE A 248 5.11 11.66 -0.78
CA ILE A 248 4.66 12.90 -1.46
C ILE A 248 3.64 12.56 -2.55
N GLY A 249 3.91 11.52 -3.36
CA GLY A 249 2.97 11.05 -4.38
C GLY A 249 1.62 10.64 -3.78
N ALA A 250 1.65 9.98 -2.62
CA ALA A 250 0.45 9.60 -1.88
C ALA A 250 -0.36 10.82 -1.39
N PHE A 251 0.30 11.85 -0.87
CA PHE A 251 -0.38 13.09 -0.49
C PHE A 251 -0.98 13.82 -1.68
N VAL A 252 -0.25 13.89 -2.80
CA VAL A 252 -0.76 14.51 -4.04
C VAL A 252 -2.01 13.78 -4.52
N LEU A 253 -1.96 12.44 -4.55
CA LEU A 253 -3.09 11.63 -4.98
C LEU A 253 -4.27 11.76 -4.01
N GLY A 254 -4.04 11.65 -2.70
CA GLY A 254 -5.08 11.77 -1.68
C GLY A 254 -5.78 13.14 -1.71
N LEU A 255 -5.03 14.23 -1.90
CA LEU A 255 -5.60 15.56 -2.09
C LEU A 255 -6.45 15.64 -3.36
N ALA A 256 -5.91 15.20 -4.50
CA ALA A 256 -6.61 15.26 -5.77
C ALA A 256 -7.91 14.45 -5.75
N GLU A 257 -7.88 13.26 -5.16
CA GLU A 257 -9.04 12.39 -4.99
C GLU A 257 -10.08 12.99 -4.05
N SER A 258 -9.65 13.53 -2.91
CA SER A 258 -10.54 14.18 -1.95
C SER A 258 -11.24 15.40 -2.54
N PHE A 259 -10.51 16.26 -3.27
CA PHE A 259 -11.11 17.39 -3.99
C PHE A 259 -12.12 16.91 -5.03
N THR A 260 -11.74 15.90 -5.81
CA THR A 260 -12.62 15.38 -6.86
C THR A 260 -13.89 14.76 -6.25
N SER A 261 -13.74 13.97 -5.20
CA SER A 261 -14.89 13.36 -4.51
C SER A 261 -15.82 14.40 -3.90
N THR A 262 -15.25 15.48 -3.35
CA THR A 262 -16.03 16.55 -2.70
C THR A 262 -16.80 17.41 -3.69
N PHE A 263 -16.18 17.76 -4.84
CA PHE A 263 -16.76 18.74 -5.78
C PHE A 263 -17.43 18.10 -7.01
N PHE A 264 -16.99 16.91 -7.43
CA PHE A 264 -17.49 16.22 -8.61
C PHE A 264 -18.17 14.89 -8.29
N GLY A 265 -17.99 14.38 -7.08
CA GLY A 265 -18.58 13.14 -6.59
C GLY A 265 -17.59 11.96 -6.55
N PRO A 266 -17.83 10.99 -5.66
CA PRO A 266 -16.89 9.89 -5.39
C PRO A 266 -16.68 8.95 -6.59
N SER A 267 -17.61 8.86 -7.51
CA SER A 267 -17.48 8.02 -8.72
C SER A 267 -16.35 8.47 -9.65
N TRP A 268 -15.83 9.68 -9.50
CA TRP A 268 -14.70 10.19 -10.28
C TRP A 268 -13.33 9.88 -9.65
N ALA A 269 -13.29 9.40 -8.43
CA ALA A 269 -12.04 9.10 -7.72
C ALA A 269 -11.10 8.15 -8.48
N PRO A 270 -11.56 7.02 -9.07
CA PRO A 270 -10.68 6.16 -9.87
C PRO A 270 -10.09 6.85 -11.10
N ALA A 271 -10.87 7.75 -11.73
CA ALA A 271 -10.40 8.50 -12.90
C ALA A 271 -9.24 9.44 -12.55
N VAL A 272 -9.21 9.97 -11.32
CA VAL A 272 -8.10 10.82 -10.83
C VAL A 272 -6.82 10.00 -10.70
N SER A 273 -6.89 8.83 -10.07
CA SER A 273 -5.74 7.94 -9.88
C SER A 273 -5.10 7.56 -11.22
N PHE A 274 -5.90 7.08 -12.16
CA PHE A 274 -5.41 6.72 -13.49
C PHE A 274 -5.00 7.95 -14.32
N GLY A 275 -5.73 9.06 -14.22
CA GLY A 275 -5.39 10.31 -14.90
C GLY A 275 -4.04 10.84 -14.47
N LEU A 276 -3.78 10.90 -13.17
CA LEU A 276 -2.50 11.32 -12.62
C LEU A 276 -1.36 10.37 -12.99
N LEU A 277 -1.63 9.05 -13.01
CA LEU A 277 -0.66 8.07 -13.48
C LEU A 277 -0.27 8.33 -14.95
N LEU A 278 -1.25 8.51 -15.83
CA LEU A 278 -1.00 8.78 -17.24
C LEU A 278 -0.25 10.10 -17.46
N LEU A 279 -0.64 11.15 -16.73
CA LEU A 279 0.05 12.44 -16.77
C LEU A 279 1.50 12.33 -16.28
N ALA A 280 1.73 11.61 -15.18
CA ALA A 280 3.08 11.37 -14.68
C ALA A 280 3.94 10.63 -15.71
N LEU A 281 3.43 9.56 -16.30
CA LEU A 281 4.14 8.77 -17.33
C LEU A 281 4.42 9.60 -18.60
N ALA A 282 3.47 10.46 -19.00
CA ALA A 282 3.62 11.27 -20.21
C ALA A 282 4.64 12.42 -20.05
N PHE A 283 4.64 13.10 -18.89
CA PHE A 283 5.44 14.31 -18.69
C PHE A 283 6.70 14.07 -17.86
N ARG A 284 6.69 13.11 -16.95
CA ARG A 284 7.80 12.83 -16.03
C ARG A 284 7.89 11.34 -15.65
N PRO A 285 8.31 10.47 -16.59
CA PRO A 285 8.29 9.02 -16.39
C PRO A 285 9.17 8.54 -15.22
N SER A 286 10.18 9.32 -14.80
CA SER A 286 10.98 9.04 -13.60
C SER A 286 10.28 9.43 -12.29
N GLY A 287 9.11 10.10 -12.34
CA GLY A 287 8.41 10.63 -11.17
C GLY A 287 9.04 11.89 -10.59
N LEU A 288 8.52 12.34 -9.44
CA LEU A 288 8.96 13.60 -8.79
C LEU A 288 10.37 13.47 -8.20
N PHE A 289 10.74 12.30 -7.67
CA PHE A 289 12.00 12.01 -6.98
C PHE A 289 12.75 10.79 -7.57
N GLY A 290 12.36 10.32 -8.75
CA GLY A 290 13.08 9.26 -9.48
C GLY A 290 14.44 9.76 -9.97
N ARG A 291 15.42 8.86 -9.95
CA ARG A 291 16.77 9.08 -10.48
C ARG A 291 16.86 8.68 -11.95
#